data_d5de52648a64407b00ff10bc03a2ba01
#
_entry.id   d5de52648a64407b00ff10bc03a2ba01
#
_cell.length_a   1.000
_cell.length_b   1.000
_cell.length_c   1.000
_cell.angle_alpha   90.00
_cell.angle_beta   90.00
_cell.angle_gamma   90.00
#
_symmetry.space_group_name_H-M   'P 1'
#
loop_
_entity.id
_entity.type
_entity.pdbx_description
1 polymer ?
#
loop_
_entity_poly.entity_id
_entity_poly.type
_entity_poly.pdbx_seq_one_letter_code
_entity_poly.pdbx_strand_id
1 'polypeptide(L)'
;MLAQNPDALGDMIKIGRRGSLSGKITVHGVQGHAAYPHLADNPVRGMLQLTQALMDPPFDGGTDDFQPSNLEVTTVDVGNPATNVIPAKASASFNIRFNDSWTVETLRAEILRRLEA
;
A
#
# COMPACT_ATOMS: atom_id res chain seq x y z
N MET A 1 -0.11 7.55 3.72
CA MET A 1 -1.35 7.88 4.43
C MET A 1 -2.53 7.13 3.84
N LEU A 2 -3.33 6.53 4.68
CA LEU A 2 -4.53 5.83 4.23
C LEU A 2 -5.67 6.84 4.05
N ALA A 3 -6.30 6.79 2.88
CA ALA A 3 -7.49 7.59 2.60
C ALA A 3 -8.70 6.66 2.57
N GLN A 4 -9.69 6.96 3.37
CA GLN A 4 -10.90 6.16 3.44
C GLN A 4 -11.93 6.75 2.48
N ASN A 5 -12.51 5.91 1.64
CA ASN A 5 -13.56 6.31 0.72
C ASN A 5 -14.90 6.28 1.47
N PRO A 6 -15.59 7.43 1.64
CA PRO A 6 -16.88 7.45 2.34
C PRO A 6 -17.94 6.55 1.68
N ASP A 7 -17.90 6.40 0.35
CA ASP A 7 -18.83 5.54 -0.35
C ASP A 7 -18.60 4.07 -0.01
N ALA A 8 -17.36 3.69 0.31
CA ALA A 8 -17.05 2.33 0.73
C ALA A 8 -17.73 1.98 2.06
N LEU A 9 -17.87 2.94 2.97
CA LEU A 9 -18.60 2.72 4.21
C LEU A 9 -20.06 2.45 3.95
N GLY A 10 -20.67 3.22 3.03
CA GLY A 10 -22.04 2.97 2.62
C GLY A 10 -22.22 1.62 1.96
N ASP A 11 -21.25 1.24 1.12
CA ASP A 11 -21.28 -0.03 0.41
C ASP A 11 -21.16 -1.22 1.35
N MET A 12 -20.44 -1.09 2.45
CA MET A 12 -20.30 -2.16 3.44
C MET A 12 -21.63 -2.54 4.10
N ILE A 13 -22.58 -1.64 4.09
CA ILE A 13 -23.93 -1.90 4.64
C ILE A 13 -24.76 -2.68 3.64
N LYS A 14 -24.40 -2.64 2.37
CA LYS A 14 -25.17 -3.28 1.30
C LYS A 14 -24.74 -4.74 1.17
N ILE A 15 -25.72 -5.64 1.21
CA ILE A 15 -25.50 -7.06 1.06
C ILE A 15 -24.98 -7.34 -0.36
N GLY A 16 -23.95 -8.16 -0.48
CA GLY A 16 -23.41 -8.61 -1.74
C GLY A 16 -22.36 -7.73 -2.38
N ARG A 17 -21.89 -6.70 -1.65
CA ARG A 17 -20.82 -5.82 -2.16
C ARG A 17 -19.58 -5.90 -1.31
N ARG A 18 -18.43 -5.85 -2.00
CA ARG A 18 -17.15 -5.67 -1.33
C ARG A 18 -16.92 -4.19 -1.08
N GLY A 19 -16.24 -3.89 0.02
CA GLY A 19 -15.80 -2.53 0.31
C GLY A 19 -14.56 -2.17 -0.50
N SER A 20 -14.25 -0.89 -0.51
CA SER A 20 -13.08 -0.35 -1.20
C SER A 20 -12.36 0.62 -0.27
N LEU A 21 -11.04 0.48 -0.20
CA LEU A 21 -10.19 1.40 0.54
C LEU A 21 -8.99 1.73 -0.33
N SER A 22 -8.69 3.02 -0.46
CA SER A 22 -7.50 3.47 -1.16
C SER A 22 -6.53 4.10 -0.18
N GLY A 23 -5.24 3.96 -0.48
CA GLY A 23 -4.21 4.55 0.35
C GLY A 23 -3.01 4.96 -0.46
N LYS A 24 -2.17 5.76 0.17
CA LYS A 24 -0.91 6.21 -0.40
C LYS A 24 0.16 6.12 0.67
N ILE A 25 1.30 5.57 0.29
CA ILE A 25 2.48 5.56 1.16
C ILE A 25 3.57 6.40 0.52
N THR A 26 4.32 7.10 1.36
CA THR A 26 5.47 7.88 0.94
C THR A 26 6.65 7.50 1.81
N VAL A 27 7.76 7.16 1.18
CA VAL A 27 9.01 6.84 1.88
C VAL A 27 9.97 7.98 1.62
N HIS A 28 10.48 8.55 2.70
CA HIS A 28 11.47 9.62 2.64
C HIS A 28 12.85 9.02 2.84
N GLY A 29 13.81 9.50 2.05
CA GLY A 29 15.20 9.09 2.14
C GLY A 29 16.10 10.30 2.07
N VAL A 30 17.35 10.05 1.69
CA VAL A 30 18.35 11.10 1.52
C VAL A 30 18.93 10.96 0.12
N GLN A 31 18.80 12.02 -0.67
CA GLN A 31 19.27 12.05 -2.04
C GLN A 31 20.80 12.01 -2.08
N GLY A 32 21.34 11.30 -3.06
CA GLY A 32 22.78 11.24 -3.25
C GLY A 32 23.18 10.47 -4.50
N HIS A 33 24.46 10.53 -4.83
CA HIS A 33 25.01 9.80 -5.98
C HIS A 33 25.07 8.29 -5.66
N ALA A 34 24.67 7.47 -6.62
CA ALA A 34 24.63 6.01 -6.43
C ALA A 34 25.99 5.39 -6.14
N ALA A 35 27.07 6.06 -6.57
CA ALA A 35 28.44 5.61 -6.26
C ALA A 35 28.82 5.80 -4.80
N TYR A 36 28.07 6.59 -4.04
CA TYR A 36 28.36 6.90 -2.64
C TYR A 36 27.15 6.59 -1.78
N PRO A 37 26.70 5.32 -1.73
CA PRO A 37 25.46 4.97 -1.05
C PRO A 37 25.49 5.23 0.46
N HIS A 38 26.68 5.27 1.07
CA HIS A 38 26.82 5.55 2.49
C HIS A 38 26.50 7.01 2.85
N LEU A 39 26.45 7.90 1.87
CA LEU A 39 26.09 9.31 2.06
C LEU A 39 24.63 9.59 1.74
N ALA A 40 23.86 8.55 1.40
CA ALA A 40 22.47 8.67 0.99
C ALA A 40 21.65 7.59 1.66
N ASP A 41 20.34 7.74 1.55
CA ASP A 41 19.38 6.72 2.01
C ASP A 41 18.35 6.53 0.91
N ASN A 42 18.32 5.35 0.32
CA ASN A 42 17.50 5.08 -0.87
C ASN A 42 16.07 4.70 -0.48
N PRO A 43 15.09 5.61 -0.69
CA PRO A 43 13.70 5.32 -0.34
C PRO A 43 13.08 4.25 -1.25
N VAL A 44 13.66 3.98 -2.41
CA VAL A 44 13.15 2.93 -3.31
C VAL A 44 13.28 1.56 -2.65
N ARG A 45 14.35 1.31 -1.90
CA ARG A 45 14.52 0.04 -1.19
C ARG A 45 13.40 -0.18 -0.17
N GLY A 46 13.12 0.85 0.63
CA GLY A 46 12.02 0.79 1.60
C GLY A 46 10.67 0.64 0.91
N MET A 47 10.47 1.35 -0.20
CA MET A 47 9.23 1.24 -0.95
C MET A 47 9.00 -0.17 -1.49
N LEU A 48 10.04 -0.81 -2.01
CA LEU A 48 9.92 -2.19 -2.50
C LEU A 48 9.54 -3.15 -1.37
N GLN A 49 10.12 -2.98 -0.20
CA GLN A 49 9.80 -3.81 0.97
C GLN A 49 8.36 -3.57 1.44
N LEU A 50 7.94 -2.32 1.52
CA LEU A 50 6.59 -1.98 1.99
C LEU A 50 5.52 -2.45 1.02
N THR A 51 5.73 -2.25 -0.28
CA THR A 51 4.75 -2.71 -1.28
C THR A 51 4.66 -4.23 -1.29
N GLN A 52 5.77 -4.93 -1.13
CA GLN A 52 5.74 -6.39 -1.02
C GLN A 52 4.96 -6.83 0.22
N ALA A 53 5.18 -6.18 1.35
CA ALA A 53 4.49 -6.50 2.59
C ALA A 53 2.98 -6.26 2.50
N LEU A 54 2.57 -5.25 1.74
CA LEU A 54 1.16 -4.97 1.52
C LEU A 54 0.48 -6.04 0.68
N MET A 55 1.19 -6.56 -0.33
CA MET A 55 0.61 -7.49 -1.29
C MET A 55 0.69 -8.94 -0.86
N ASP A 56 1.57 -9.28 0.07
CA ASP A 56 1.84 -10.67 0.44
C ASP A 56 2.09 -10.77 1.95
N PRO A 57 1.44 -11.69 2.66
CA PRO A 57 0.53 -12.74 2.18
C PRO A 57 -0.87 -12.20 1.83
N PRO A 58 -1.73 -13.04 1.24
CA PRO A 58 -3.13 -12.66 1.00
C PRO A 58 -3.82 -12.24 2.30
N PHE A 59 -4.80 -11.36 2.18
CA PHE A 59 -5.55 -10.88 3.35
C PHE A 59 -6.50 -11.95 3.87
N ASP A 60 -7.09 -12.75 2.97
CA ASP A 60 -7.96 -13.86 3.31
C ASP A 60 -8.08 -14.79 2.09
N GLY A 61 -8.78 -15.89 2.28
CA GLY A 61 -9.03 -16.87 1.22
C GLY A 61 -10.37 -16.72 0.55
N GLY A 62 -11.13 -15.67 0.89
CA GLY A 62 -12.48 -15.51 0.41
C GLY A 62 -13.50 -16.15 1.32
N THR A 63 -14.76 -16.02 0.98
CA THR A 63 -15.88 -16.61 1.68
C THR A 63 -16.78 -17.33 0.69
N ASP A 64 -17.83 -18.00 1.17
CA ASP A 64 -18.79 -18.65 0.29
C ASP A 64 -19.49 -17.66 -0.65
N ASP A 65 -19.65 -16.41 -0.20
CA ASP A 65 -20.37 -15.38 -0.93
C ASP A 65 -19.48 -14.41 -1.66
N PHE A 66 -18.18 -14.32 -1.30
CA PHE A 66 -17.28 -13.30 -1.82
C PHE A 66 -15.93 -13.88 -2.19
N GLN A 67 -15.34 -13.28 -3.22
CA GLN A 67 -13.96 -13.56 -3.60
C GLN A 67 -13.01 -13.08 -2.50
N PRO A 68 -11.75 -13.56 -2.51
CA PRO A 68 -10.75 -13.06 -1.58
C PRO A 68 -10.59 -11.55 -1.69
N SER A 69 -10.30 -10.93 -0.55
CA SER A 69 -9.90 -9.53 -0.54
C SER A 69 -8.58 -9.38 -1.28
N ASN A 70 -8.45 -8.31 -2.05
CA ASN A 70 -7.31 -8.11 -2.92
C ASN A 70 -6.79 -6.69 -2.82
N LEU A 71 -5.51 -6.57 -2.52
CA LEU A 71 -4.81 -5.29 -2.51
C LEU A 71 -3.90 -5.23 -3.73
N GLU A 72 -4.07 -4.18 -4.52
CA GLU A 72 -3.20 -3.90 -5.66
C GLU A 72 -2.48 -2.58 -5.45
N VAL A 73 -1.17 -2.61 -5.67
CA VAL A 73 -0.39 -1.38 -5.80
C VAL A 73 -0.58 -0.89 -7.22
N THR A 74 -1.16 0.28 -7.36
CA THR A 74 -1.58 0.78 -8.68
C THR A 74 -0.63 1.81 -9.25
N THR A 75 0.11 2.52 -8.40
CA THR A 75 1.13 3.46 -8.86
C THR A 75 2.37 3.36 -7.98
N VAL A 76 3.52 3.53 -8.61
CA VAL A 76 4.78 3.76 -7.90
C VAL A 76 5.44 4.93 -8.62
N ASP A 77 5.71 6.00 -7.89
CA ASP A 77 6.22 7.23 -8.47
C ASP A 77 7.43 7.71 -7.67
N VAL A 78 8.52 7.88 -8.36
CA VAL A 78 9.76 8.40 -7.80
C VAL A 78 10.08 9.77 -8.39
N GLY A 79 9.71 10.00 -9.65
CA GLY A 79 9.98 11.25 -10.35
C GLY A 79 11.46 11.50 -10.58
N ASN A 80 12.26 10.45 -10.66
CA ASN A 80 13.71 10.56 -10.79
C ASN A 80 14.15 10.20 -12.21
N PRO A 81 14.56 11.17 -13.03
CA PRO A 81 14.97 10.88 -14.40
C PRO A 81 16.40 10.33 -14.53
N ALA A 82 17.20 10.43 -13.48
CA ALA A 82 18.60 10.04 -13.51
C ALA A 82 18.79 8.66 -12.90
N THR A 83 19.55 7.80 -13.59
CA THR A 83 19.79 6.42 -13.14
C THR A 83 20.89 6.31 -12.10
N ASN A 84 21.74 7.35 -11.99
CA ASN A 84 22.89 7.34 -11.08
C ASN A 84 22.69 8.22 -9.84
N VAL A 85 21.45 8.65 -9.59
CA VAL A 85 21.11 9.47 -8.42
C VAL A 85 20.07 8.73 -7.60
N ILE A 86 20.33 8.62 -6.30
CA ILE A 86 19.38 8.09 -5.33
C ILE A 86 18.37 9.21 -5.03
N PRO A 87 17.06 8.98 -5.19
CA PRO A 87 16.06 10.03 -4.99
C PRO A 87 15.85 10.34 -3.51
N ALA A 88 15.18 11.49 -3.25
CA ALA A 88 14.87 11.91 -1.89
C ALA A 88 13.61 11.25 -1.33
N LYS A 89 12.70 10.83 -2.19
CA LYS A 89 11.45 10.19 -1.76
C LYS A 89 10.88 9.29 -2.85
N ALA A 90 10.05 8.36 -2.45
CA ALA A 90 9.26 7.51 -3.33
C ALA A 90 7.84 7.43 -2.80
N SER A 91 6.85 7.36 -3.69
CA SER A 91 5.44 7.27 -3.33
C SER A 91 4.79 6.11 -4.07
N ALA A 92 3.82 5.48 -3.43
CA ALA A 92 3.01 4.45 -4.07
C ALA A 92 1.56 4.60 -3.63
N SER A 93 0.65 4.30 -4.54
CA SER A 93 -0.77 4.25 -4.23
C SER A 93 -1.26 2.83 -4.35
N PHE A 94 -2.25 2.50 -3.55
CA PHE A 94 -2.86 1.18 -3.60
C PHE A 94 -4.37 1.28 -3.43
N ASN A 95 -5.05 0.25 -3.88
CA ASN A 95 -6.48 0.07 -3.64
C ASN A 95 -6.70 -1.34 -3.15
N ILE A 96 -7.53 -1.50 -2.16
CA ILE A 96 -7.93 -2.81 -1.67
C ILE A 96 -9.44 -2.95 -1.78
N ARG A 97 -9.88 -4.07 -2.38
CA ARG A 97 -11.26 -4.51 -2.40
C ARG A 97 -11.38 -5.60 -1.37
N PHE A 98 -12.22 -5.40 -0.38
CA PHE A 98 -12.30 -6.32 0.75
C PHE A 98 -13.73 -6.84 0.92
N ASN A 99 -13.81 -8.09 1.36
CA ASN A 99 -15.07 -8.76 1.63
C ASN A 99 -15.52 -8.52 3.08
N ASP A 100 -16.60 -9.17 3.48
CA ASP A 100 -17.19 -8.98 4.80
C ASP A 100 -16.41 -9.61 5.96
N SER A 101 -15.28 -10.28 5.67
CA SER A 101 -14.36 -10.72 6.72
C SER A 101 -13.66 -9.54 7.42
N TRP A 102 -13.70 -8.36 6.81
CA TRP A 102 -13.02 -7.17 7.32
C TRP A 102 -13.98 -6.02 7.50
N THR A 103 -13.75 -5.24 8.56
CA THR A 103 -14.29 -3.88 8.67
C THR A 103 -13.20 -2.91 8.26
N VAL A 104 -13.56 -1.62 8.11
CA VAL A 104 -12.56 -0.60 7.80
C VAL A 104 -11.51 -0.55 8.91
N GLU A 105 -11.91 -0.65 10.17
CA GLU A 105 -11.00 -0.60 11.31
C GLU A 105 -10.05 -1.79 11.33
N THR A 106 -10.57 -3.02 11.15
CA THR A 106 -9.71 -4.20 11.18
C THR A 106 -8.77 -4.25 9.98
N LEU A 107 -9.24 -3.79 8.83
CA LEU A 107 -8.42 -3.72 7.62
C LEU A 107 -7.28 -2.73 7.77
N ARG A 108 -7.57 -1.54 8.32
CA ARG A 108 -6.54 -0.53 8.57
C ARG A 108 -5.49 -1.04 9.54
N ALA A 109 -5.92 -1.73 10.59
CA ALA A 109 -5.00 -2.30 11.56
C ALA A 109 -4.06 -3.32 10.91
N GLU A 110 -4.58 -4.17 10.03
CA GLU A 110 -3.77 -5.15 9.31
C GLU A 110 -2.78 -4.49 8.37
N ILE A 111 -3.21 -3.46 7.64
CA ILE A 111 -2.33 -2.72 6.74
C ILE A 111 -1.18 -2.08 7.53
N LEU A 112 -1.49 -1.41 8.64
CA LEU A 112 -0.47 -0.78 9.48
C LEU A 112 0.49 -1.82 10.05
N ARG A 113 -0.02 -2.97 10.48
CA ARG A 113 0.83 -4.05 10.98
C ARG A 113 1.83 -4.51 9.92
N ARG A 114 1.39 -4.65 8.67
CA ARG A 114 2.26 -5.06 7.57
C ARG A 114 3.35 -4.04 7.29
N LEU A 115 3.02 -2.75 7.41
CA LEU A 115 3.96 -1.68 7.14
C LEU A 115 5.00 -1.52 8.26
N GLU A 116 4.68 -1.97 9.47
CA GLU A 116 5.58 -1.88 10.62
C GLU A 116 6.48 -3.09 10.79
N ALA A 117 6.18 -4.16 10.09
CA ALA A 117 6.92 -5.42 10.23
C ALA A 117 8.32 -5.36 9.63
#